data_218d2c8300057395cb8841232e890af8
#
_entry.id   218d2c8300057395cb8841232e890af8
#
_cell.length_a   1.000
_cell.length_b   1.000
_cell.length_c   1.000
_cell.angle_alpha   90.00
_cell.angle_beta   90.00
_cell.angle_gamma   90.00
#
_symmetry.space_group_name_H-M   'P 1'
#
loop_
_entity.id
_entity.type
_entity.pdbx_description
1 polymer ?
#
loop_
_entity_poly.entity_id
_entity_poly.type
_entity_poly.pdbx_seq_one_letter_code
_entity_poly.pdbx_strand_id
1 'polypeptide(L)'
;MLGLLVPAALLLAMVSAGGRYAWGDNPAPTQPETIPALQVHYQLNVPGGGEIFPALTSIAPADYWPIATLTMVNMSSQPLVETVWAEVHNWSIKTAQNVNLAPNETRTIRINPELLPQAFENAEIRPATLEVRATTLGSDLAYNETTRVYLHSASDFFWGDKFANAQFIARWVTPHDPAVLLLISSARNYVPRGRLAGYELPAGSGPAVAAQVQVEVRGVFEAMKQLHLTYVDSIYTYGSFASSAERVRLPRETLSLNGANCIDMSVAFASAMENLGMEPVIVLVPGHAFAGVRLAHGSSQILYLDLTVMPDGSFDAAVQRAQNWLQKTPKAQVNLIDIATARSRRIYPMPEGVPQIIPQKV
;
A
#
# COMPACT_ATOMS: atom_id res chain seq x y z
N MET A 1 -62.74 -0.43 -13.98
CA MET A 1 -63.67 0.45 -13.22
C MET A 1 -62.88 1.65 -12.75
N LEU A 2 -63.32 2.85 -13.19
CA LEU A 2 -63.17 4.24 -12.75
C LEU A 2 -61.73 4.67 -12.38
N GLY A 3 -61.01 5.52 -13.00
CA GLY A 3 -61.39 6.70 -13.81
C GLY A 3 -61.64 7.96 -12.94
N LEU A 4 -60.57 8.81 -12.76
CA LEU A 4 -60.78 10.19 -12.33
C LEU A 4 -59.72 11.09 -12.98
N LEU A 5 -60.19 11.82 -13.98
CA LEU A 5 -59.60 12.99 -14.62
C LEU A 5 -59.78 14.22 -13.73
N VAL A 6 -58.74 15.06 -13.63
CA VAL A 6 -58.85 16.42 -13.08
C VAL A 6 -58.53 17.42 -14.20
N PRO A 7 -59.38 18.47 -14.41
CA PRO A 7 -59.27 19.34 -15.55
C PRO A 7 -58.35 20.52 -15.35
N ALA A 8 -57.71 20.96 -16.44
CA ALA A 8 -56.94 22.17 -16.55
C ALA A 8 -57.85 23.41 -16.55
N ALA A 9 -57.55 24.36 -15.71
CA ALA A 9 -58.17 25.67 -15.74
C ALA A 9 -57.34 26.65 -16.58
N LEU A 10 -57.91 27.08 -17.67
CA LEU A 10 -57.41 28.18 -18.52
C LEU A 10 -57.76 29.52 -17.84
N LEU A 11 -56.79 30.36 -17.55
CA LEU A 11 -57.00 31.75 -17.18
C LEU A 11 -56.60 32.65 -18.34
N LEU A 12 -57.58 33.25 -18.97
CA LEU A 12 -57.45 34.37 -19.94
C LEU A 12 -57.12 35.63 -19.14
N ALA A 13 -56.03 36.32 -19.42
CA ALA A 13 -55.79 37.67 -18.97
C ALA A 13 -55.74 38.63 -20.16
N MET A 14 -56.57 39.63 -20.10
CA MET A 14 -56.74 40.66 -21.12
C MET A 14 -55.50 41.56 -21.24
N VAL A 15 -55.15 41.86 -22.48
CA VAL A 15 -54.16 42.86 -22.87
C VAL A 15 -54.76 44.23 -22.74
N SER A 16 -54.19 45.13 -21.94
CA SER A 16 -54.41 46.58 -21.99
C SER A 16 -53.14 47.20 -22.59
N ALA A 17 -53.31 47.77 -23.79
CA ALA A 17 -52.32 48.56 -24.46
C ALA A 17 -52.08 49.89 -23.75
N GLY A 18 -50.97 50.09 -23.14
CA GLY A 18 -50.49 51.37 -22.61
C GLY A 18 -49.05 51.55 -23.05
N GLY A 19 -48.83 52.28 -24.15
CA GLY A 19 -47.48 52.61 -24.62
C GLY A 19 -46.76 53.50 -23.63
N ARG A 20 -45.63 53.02 -23.11
CA ARG A 20 -44.57 53.85 -22.52
C ARG A 20 -43.30 53.61 -23.26
N TYR A 21 -42.74 54.66 -23.83
CA TYR A 21 -41.41 54.67 -24.38
C TYR A 21 -40.45 54.39 -23.24
N ALA A 22 -39.93 53.18 -23.19
CA ALA A 22 -38.82 52.82 -22.33
C ALA A 22 -37.51 53.36 -22.99
N TRP A 23 -36.86 54.22 -22.25
CA TRP A 23 -35.46 54.59 -22.53
C TRP A 23 -34.64 53.31 -22.46
N GLY A 24 -33.83 53.10 -23.49
CA GLY A 24 -33.00 51.89 -23.57
C GLY A 24 -32.10 51.78 -22.36
N ASP A 25 -32.33 50.73 -21.58
CA ASP A 25 -31.34 50.27 -20.61
C ASP A 25 -30.10 49.83 -21.42
N ASN A 26 -29.08 50.67 -21.41
CA ASN A 26 -27.75 50.22 -21.78
C ASN A 26 -27.44 49.03 -20.85
N PRO A 27 -27.12 47.84 -21.38
CA PRO A 27 -26.62 46.77 -20.53
C PRO A 27 -25.42 47.31 -19.75
N ALA A 28 -25.47 47.17 -18.42
CA ALA A 28 -24.32 47.52 -17.60
C ALA A 28 -23.08 46.87 -18.19
N PRO A 29 -21.96 47.58 -18.26
CA PRO A 29 -20.74 46.98 -18.77
C PRO A 29 -20.47 45.72 -17.98
N THR A 30 -20.46 44.56 -18.65
CA THR A 30 -20.01 43.29 -18.08
C THR A 30 -18.59 43.54 -17.56
N GLN A 31 -18.45 43.54 -16.26
CA GLN A 31 -17.10 43.58 -15.68
C GLN A 31 -16.31 42.44 -16.29
N PRO A 32 -15.07 42.70 -16.79
CA PRO A 32 -14.26 41.61 -17.31
C PRO A 32 -14.13 40.55 -16.19
N GLU A 33 -14.48 39.30 -16.51
CA GLU A 33 -14.21 38.19 -15.60
C GLU A 33 -12.74 38.23 -15.24
N THR A 34 -12.45 38.50 -13.98
CA THR A 34 -11.07 38.50 -13.47
C THR A 34 -10.62 37.05 -13.46
N ILE A 35 -9.77 36.68 -14.43
CA ILE A 35 -9.12 35.36 -14.43
C ILE A 35 -8.33 35.26 -13.13
N PRO A 36 -8.54 34.24 -12.30
CA PRO A 36 -7.77 34.07 -11.08
C PRO A 36 -6.27 34.03 -11.39
N ALA A 37 -5.46 34.71 -10.60
CA ALA A 37 -4.02 34.74 -10.77
C ALA A 37 -3.39 33.34 -10.69
N LEU A 38 -3.97 32.43 -9.93
CA LEU A 38 -3.61 31.04 -9.80
C LEU A 38 -4.71 30.14 -10.35
N GLN A 39 -4.37 29.27 -11.29
CA GLN A 39 -5.22 28.14 -11.71
C GLN A 39 -4.68 26.85 -11.12
N VAL A 40 -5.57 26.02 -10.56
CA VAL A 40 -5.19 24.74 -9.93
C VAL A 40 -6.02 23.62 -10.53
N HIS A 41 -5.33 22.56 -10.94
CA HIS A 41 -5.94 21.29 -11.33
C HIS A 41 -5.56 20.24 -10.29
N TYR A 42 -6.56 19.71 -9.60
CA TYR A 42 -6.42 18.66 -8.61
C TYR A 42 -6.70 17.29 -9.22
N GLN A 43 -5.88 16.32 -8.89
CA GLN A 43 -6.07 14.92 -9.25
C GLN A 43 -5.84 14.03 -8.04
N LEU A 44 -6.85 13.24 -7.68
CA LEU A 44 -6.72 12.17 -6.70
C LEU A 44 -6.04 10.96 -7.36
N ASN A 45 -4.96 10.44 -6.73
CA ASN A 45 -4.14 9.37 -7.32
C ASN A 45 -4.35 8.00 -6.64
N VAL A 46 -5.13 7.97 -5.55
CA VAL A 46 -5.42 6.71 -4.86
C VAL A 46 -6.48 5.89 -5.60
N PRO A 47 -6.47 4.55 -5.49
CA PRO A 47 -7.40 3.68 -6.18
C PRO A 47 -8.88 3.99 -5.84
N GLY A 48 -9.80 3.53 -6.69
CA GLY A 48 -11.25 3.52 -6.43
C GLY A 48 -11.91 4.84 -6.17
N GLY A 49 -11.21 5.93 -6.47
CA GLY A 49 -11.73 7.27 -6.21
C GLY A 49 -11.69 7.68 -4.74
N GLY A 50 -10.77 7.11 -3.95
CA GLY A 50 -10.59 7.55 -2.57
C GLY A 50 -9.98 6.53 -1.60
N GLU A 51 -9.54 5.37 -2.04
CA GLU A 51 -9.05 4.31 -1.15
C GLU A 51 -7.56 4.54 -0.77
N ILE A 52 -7.31 4.88 0.49
CA ILE A 52 -5.96 5.09 1.03
C ILE A 52 -5.49 3.82 1.74
N PHE A 53 -4.38 3.25 1.30
CA PHE A 53 -3.70 2.11 1.90
C PHE A 53 -2.49 2.60 2.70
N PRO A 54 -2.53 2.68 4.04
CA PRO A 54 -1.48 3.28 4.85
C PRO A 54 -0.09 2.70 4.58
N ALA A 55 -0.01 1.39 4.43
CA ALA A 55 1.25 0.71 4.16
C ALA A 55 1.88 1.08 2.82
N LEU A 56 1.10 1.54 1.83
CA LEU A 56 1.59 1.95 0.52
C LEU A 56 1.87 3.46 0.47
N THR A 57 0.96 4.28 0.99
CA THR A 57 1.10 5.74 0.98
C THR A 57 2.24 6.26 1.86
N SER A 58 2.67 5.48 2.85
CA SER A 58 3.81 5.81 3.72
C SER A 58 5.18 5.33 3.19
N ILE A 59 5.27 4.89 1.93
CA ILE A 59 6.54 4.50 1.33
C ILE A 59 7.38 5.75 1.03
N ALA A 60 8.62 5.73 1.44
CA ALA A 60 9.60 6.75 1.07
C ALA A 60 10.43 6.28 -0.15
N PRO A 61 10.70 7.14 -1.12
CA PRO A 61 10.23 8.53 -1.20
C PRO A 61 8.73 8.62 -1.54
N ALA A 62 8.10 9.73 -1.12
CA ALA A 62 6.68 10.00 -1.36
C ALA A 62 6.25 9.96 -2.85
N ASP A 63 7.20 10.00 -3.74
CA ASP A 63 7.00 9.92 -5.19
C ASP A 63 6.43 8.58 -5.66
N TYR A 64 6.58 7.52 -4.88
CA TYR A 64 6.04 6.20 -5.26
C TYR A 64 4.52 6.17 -5.21
N TRP A 65 3.92 6.81 -4.21
CA TRP A 65 2.49 6.71 -3.98
C TRP A 65 1.88 8.01 -3.44
N PRO A 66 1.89 9.12 -4.22
CA PRO A 66 1.23 10.34 -3.78
C PRO A 66 -0.29 10.12 -3.70
N ILE A 67 -0.91 10.62 -2.63
CA ILE A 67 -2.36 10.56 -2.46
C ILE A 67 -3.06 11.41 -3.52
N ALA A 68 -2.51 12.59 -3.80
CA ALA A 68 -3.01 13.48 -4.83
C ALA A 68 -1.87 14.25 -5.52
N THR A 69 -2.18 14.88 -6.65
CA THR A 69 -1.31 15.86 -7.31
C THR A 69 -2.07 17.16 -7.55
N LEU A 70 -1.36 18.28 -7.46
CA LEU A 70 -1.83 19.59 -7.91
C LEU A 70 -0.97 20.06 -9.07
N THR A 71 -1.59 20.37 -10.20
CA THR A 71 -0.95 21.13 -11.26
C THR A 71 -1.38 22.58 -11.12
N MET A 72 -0.43 23.45 -10.79
CA MET A 72 -0.64 24.86 -10.51
C MET A 72 -0.09 25.68 -11.66
N VAL A 73 -0.86 26.65 -12.14
CA VAL A 73 -0.47 27.58 -13.20
C VAL A 73 -0.58 29.00 -12.71
N ASN A 74 0.52 29.74 -12.75
CA ASN A 74 0.49 31.19 -12.53
C ASN A 74 0.02 31.90 -13.79
N MET A 75 -1.23 32.37 -13.79
CA MET A 75 -1.85 33.07 -14.91
C MET A 75 -1.51 34.57 -14.93
N SER A 76 -0.74 35.04 -13.95
CA SER A 76 -0.39 36.46 -13.82
C SER A 76 0.96 36.79 -14.44
N SER A 77 1.22 38.08 -14.64
CA SER A 77 2.52 38.61 -15.07
C SER A 77 3.51 38.81 -13.91
N GLN A 78 3.14 38.47 -12.68
CA GLN A 78 3.95 38.61 -11.48
C GLN A 78 4.25 37.23 -10.88
N PRO A 79 5.40 37.06 -10.21
CA PRO A 79 5.67 35.84 -9.45
C PRO A 79 4.63 35.62 -8.35
N LEU A 80 4.20 34.38 -8.15
CA LEU A 80 3.33 33.96 -7.04
C LEU A 80 4.10 33.10 -6.03
N VAL A 81 3.84 33.32 -4.76
CA VAL A 81 4.33 32.48 -3.66
C VAL A 81 3.12 31.89 -2.94
N GLU A 82 2.98 30.59 -3.07
CA GLU A 82 1.87 29.85 -2.50
C GLU A 82 2.37 28.91 -1.40
N THR A 83 1.61 28.78 -0.33
CA THR A 83 1.78 27.70 0.64
C THR A 83 0.68 26.68 0.39
N VAL A 84 1.07 25.51 -0.08
CA VAL A 84 0.15 24.38 -0.25
C VAL A 84 0.26 23.48 0.96
N TRP A 85 -0.87 23.12 1.54
CA TRP A 85 -0.94 22.15 2.60
C TRP A 85 -2.06 21.14 2.40
N ALA A 86 -1.87 19.96 3.00
CA ALA A 86 -2.83 18.88 2.95
C ALA A 86 -2.89 18.15 4.29
N GLU A 87 -4.06 17.58 4.55
CA GLU A 87 -4.33 16.79 5.75
C GLU A 87 -5.40 15.74 5.45
N VAL A 88 -5.18 14.51 5.89
CA VAL A 88 -6.26 13.53 6.06
C VAL A 88 -6.74 13.69 7.50
N HIS A 89 -7.90 14.31 7.68
CA HIS A 89 -8.42 14.71 8.98
C HIS A 89 -8.42 13.53 9.96
N ASN A 90 -7.83 13.74 11.13
CA ASN A 90 -7.61 12.74 12.21
C ASN A 90 -6.62 11.61 11.89
N TRP A 91 -6.07 11.52 10.67
CA TRP A 91 -5.21 10.41 10.28
C TRP A 91 -3.84 10.82 9.81
N SER A 92 -3.59 12.09 9.60
CA SER A 92 -2.28 12.62 9.23
C SER A 92 -1.96 13.90 9.99
N ILE A 93 -0.67 14.28 10.01
CA ILE A 93 -0.29 15.65 10.33
C ILE A 93 -0.61 16.54 9.13
N LYS A 94 -0.78 17.83 9.39
CA LYS A 94 -0.91 18.85 8.37
C LYS A 94 0.46 19.09 7.73
N THR A 95 0.64 18.60 6.51
CA THR A 95 1.89 18.75 5.76
C THR A 95 1.80 19.97 4.86
N ALA A 96 2.79 20.85 4.92
CA ALA A 96 2.85 22.09 4.13
C ALA A 96 4.12 22.19 3.31
N GLN A 97 4.02 22.77 2.11
CA GLN A 97 5.15 23.10 1.26
C GLN A 97 4.96 24.46 0.57
N ASN A 98 6.05 25.22 0.45
CA ASN A 98 6.03 26.48 -0.29
C ASN A 98 6.34 26.24 -1.76
N VAL A 99 5.56 26.89 -2.62
CA VAL A 99 5.65 26.79 -4.08
C VAL A 99 5.84 28.17 -4.65
N ASN A 100 6.99 28.43 -5.29
CA ASN A 100 7.25 29.67 -6.01
C ASN A 100 6.98 29.44 -7.49
N LEU A 101 6.11 30.24 -8.09
CA LEU A 101 5.72 30.17 -9.49
C LEU A 101 6.13 31.45 -10.21
N ALA A 102 7.03 31.36 -11.18
CA ALA A 102 7.31 32.47 -12.07
C ALA A 102 6.07 32.84 -12.91
N PRO A 103 6.00 34.03 -13.51
CA PRO A 103 4.92 34.38 -14.42
C PRO A 103 4.71 33.31 -15.51
N ASN A 104 3.48 32.89 -15.71
CA ASN A 104 3.06 31.85 -16.66
C ASN A 104 3.71 30.47 -16.44
N GLU A 105 4.31 30.22 -15.26
CA GLU A 105 4.87 28.90 -14.94
C GLU A 105 3.76 27.91 -14.59
N THR A 106 3.93 26.69 -15.10
CA THR A 106 3.16 25.52 -14.69
C THR A 106 4.03 24.62 -13.85
N ARG A 107 3.53 24.20 -12.68
CA ARG A 107 4.24 23.30 -11.78
C ARG A 107 3.29 22.25 -11.22
N THR A 108 3.73 20.99 -11.26
CA THR A 108 3.03 19.87 -10.62
C THR A 108 3.71 19.52 -9.31
N ILE A 109 2.93 19.45 -8.24
CA ILE A 109 3.37 19.05 -6.91
C ILE A 109 2.64 17.80 -6.47
N ARG A 110 3.33 16.95 -5.72
CA ARG A 110 2.78 15.73 -5.14
C ARG A 110 2.34 15.99 -3.72
N ILE A 111 1.16 15.45 -3.40
CA ILE A 111 0.52 15.58 -2.09
C ILE A 111 0.57 14.23 -1.40
N ASN A 112 1.29 14.19 -0.29
CA ASN A 112 1.39 12.98 0.53
C ASN A 112 1.57 13.38 2.01
N PRO A 113 0.47 13.70 2.73
CA PRO A 113 0.54 14.06 4.13
C PRO A 113 1.04 12.87 4.95
N GLU A 114 1.91 13.15 5.93
CA GLU A 114 2.47 12.14 6.82
C GLU A 114 1.38 11.57 7.72
N LEU A 115 1.16 10.26 7.62
CA LEU A 115 0.14 9.55 8.40
C LEU A 115 0.56 9.44 9.87
N LEU A 116 -0.40 9.65 10.77
CA LEU A 116 -0.23 9.46 12.21
C LEU A 116 -0.13 7.96 12.56
N PRO A 117 0.51 7.59 13.70
CA PRO A 117 0.60 6.20 14.13
C PRO A 117 -0.74 5.48 14.16
N GLN A 118 -1.81 6.13 14.58
CA GLN A 118 -3.16 5.56 14.62
C GLN A 118 -3.71 5.13 13.25
N ALA A 119 -3.19 5.67 12.14
CA ALA A 119 -3.55 5.21 10.80
C ALA A 119 -3.07 3.78 10.54
N PHE A 120 -1.97 3.37 11.20
CA PHE A 120 -1.43 2.01 11.13
C PHE A 120 -2.08 1.07 12.18
N GLU A 121 -2.76 1.64 13.16
CA GLU A 121 -3.53 0.91 14.16
C GLU A 121 -4.95 0.57 13.71
N ASN A 122 -5.36 1.11 12.60
CA ASN A 122 -6.69 0.91 12.05
C ASN A 122 -6.88 -0.52 11.56
N ALA A 123 -7.85 -1.25 12.13
CA ALA A 123 -8.14 -2.64 11.79
C ALA A 123 -9.17 -2.78 10.65
N GLU A 124 -10.00 -1.75 10.43
CA GLU A 124 -11.12 -1.78 9.49
C GLU A 124 -11.13 -0.52 8.62
N ILE A 125 -11.82 -0.58 7.46
CA ILE A 125 -11.98 0.58 6.59
C ILE A 125 -12.73 1.69 7.33
N ARG A 126 -12.18 2.91 7.31
CA ARG A 126 -12.75 4.09 7.95
C ARG A 126 -12.94 5.22 6.94
N PRO A 127 -14.12 5.86 6.92
CA PRO A 127 -14.29 7.09 6.17
C PRO A 127 -13.43 8.20 6.76
N ALA A 128 -12.83 9.00 5.89
CA ALA A 128 -11.99 10.14 6.24
C ALA A 128 -12.22 11.26 5.22
N THR A 129 -11.59 12.40 5.46
CA THR A 129 -11.64 13.57 4.58
C THR A 129 -10.20 14.00 4.28
N LEU A 130 -9.85 14.06 3.01
CA LEU A 130 -8.63 14.71 2.53
C LEU A 130 -8.97 16.17 2.24
N GLU A 131 -8.29 17.08 2.90
CA GLU A 131 -8.35 18.50 2.62
C GLU A 131 -7.03 18.97 2.03
N VAL A 132 -7.11 19.72 0.91
CA VAL A 132 -5.95 20.32 0.23
C VAL A 132 -6.25 21.80 -0.01
N ARG A 133 -5.34 22.66 0.45
CA ARG A 133 -5.47 24.12 0.26
C ARG A 133 -4.19 24.71 -0.31
N ALA A 134 -4.37 25.80 -1.06
CA ALA A 134 -3.29 26.73 -1.37
C ALA A 134 -3.65 28.12 -0.86
N THR A 135 -2.71 28.77 -0.20
CA THR A 135 -2.84 30.13 0.31
C THR A 135 -1.70 31.00 -0.24
N THR A 136 -2.08 32.17 -0.76
CA THR A 136 -1.10 33.17 -1.20
C THR A 136 -0.42 33.80 0.01
N LEU A 137 0.79 34.32 -0.17
CA LEU A 137 1.52 35.07 0.84
C LEU A 137 0.66 36.26 1.32
N GLY A 138 0.25 36.24 2.59
CA GLY A 138 -0.70 37.21 3.17
C GLY A 138 -1.99 36.57 3.66
N SER A 139 -2.14 35.25 3.49
CA SER A 139 -3.25 34.42 4.01
C SER A 139 -4.53 34.40 3.16
N ASP A 140 -4.51 34.92 1.94
CA ASP A 140 -5.64 34.81 1.04
C ASP A 140 -5.77 33.36 0.54
N LEU A 141 -6.97 32.80 0.69
CA LEU A 141 -7.29 31.45 0.20
C LEU A 141 -7.37 31.47 -1.32
N ALA A 142 -6.41 30.87 -1.99
CA ALA A 142 -6.34 30.79 -3.45
C ALA A 142 -7.01 29.51 -3.99
N TYR A 143 -7.01 28.43 -3.19
CA TYR A 143 -7.62 27.15 -3.59
C TYR A 143 -7.99 26.34 -2.35
N ASN A 144 -9.13 25.62 -2.43
CA ASN A 144 -9.54 24.66 -1.41
C ASN A 144 -10.29 23.50 -2.06
N GLU A 145 -9.85 22.30 -1.78
CA GLU A 145 -10.48 21.04 -2.18
C GLU A 145 -10.69 20.16 -0.97
N THR A 146 -11.87 19.55 -0.89
CA THR A 146 -12.22 18.61 0.17
C THR A 146 -12.80 17.35 -0.46
N THR A 147 -12.08 16.25 -0.31
CA THR A 147 -12.42 14.97 -0.94
C THR A 147 -12.71 13.92 0.13
N ARG A 148 -13.81 13.20 -0.01
CA ARG A 148 -14.10 12.03 0.82
C ARG A 148 -13.16 10.89 0.40
N VAL A 149 -12.49 10.29 1.39
CA VAL A 149 -11.57 9.16 1.20
C VAL A 149 -11.89 8.06 2.20
N TYR A 150 -11.30 6.88 2.00
CA TYR A 150 -11.47 5.72 2.87
C TYR A 150 -10.11 5.20 3.26
N LEU A 151 -9.81 5.21 4.56
CA LEU A 151 -8.56 4.68 5.09
C LEU A 151 -8.72 3.18 5.34
N HIS A 152 -7.92 2.38 4.67
CA HIS A 152 -7.84 0.94 4.87
C HIS A 152 -7.06 0.58 6.13
N SER A 153 -7.14 -0.69 6.53
CA SER A 153 -6.23 -1.26 7.51
C SER A 153 -4.79 -1.22 6.98
N ALA A 154 -3.82 -1.07 7.87
CA ALA A 154 -2.41 -1.21 7.51
C ALA A 154 -2.05 -2.62 7.01
N SER A 155 -2.84 -3.64 7.37
CA SER A 155 -2.68 -5.00 6.88
C SER A 155 -3.28 -5.22 5.49
N ASP A 156 -4.07 -4.28 4.97
CA ASP A 156 -4.66 -4.40 3.63
C ASP A 156 -3.62 -4.01 2.57
N PHE A 157 -3.38 -4.93 1.64
CA PHE A 157 -2.45 -4.76 0.53
C PHE A 157 -3.21 -4.62 -0.79
N PHE A 158 -2.89 -3.59 -1.56
CA PHE A 158 -3.42 -3.40 -2.90
C PHE A 158 -2.39 -3.86 -3.95
N TRP A 159 -2.64 -5.00 -4.58
CA TRP A 159 -1.75 -5.60 -5.58
C TRP A 159 -1.62 -4.75 -6.85
N GLY A 160 -2.64 -3.93 -7.16
CA GLY A 160 -2.72 -3.21 -8.41
C GLY A 160 -3.03 -4.10 -9.61
N ASP A 161 -3.18 -3.49 -10.78
CA ASP A 161 -3.39 -4.24 -12.02
C ASP A 161 -2.16 -5.11 -12.33
N LYS A 162 -2.39 -6.40 -12.60
CA LYS A 162 -1.33 -7.38 -12.92
C LYS A 162 -0.18 -7.39 -11.91
N PHE A 163 -0.48 -7.22 -10.64
CA PHE A 163 0.52 -7.18 -9.57
C PHE A 163 1.54 -6.03 -9.69
N ALA A 164 1.13 -4.87 -10.23
CA ALA A 164 2.00 -3.71 -10.41
C ALA A 164 2.67 -3.25 -9.09
N ASN A 165 2.03 -3.50 -7.95
CA ASN A 165 2.51 -3.12 -6.63
C ASN A 165 3.22 -4.25 -5.88
N ALA A 166 3.43 -5.41 -6.49
CA ALA A 166 3.95 -6.61 -5.82
C ALA A 166 5.25 -6.37 -5.03
N GLN A 167 6.15 -5.52 -5.52
CA GLN A 167 7.41 -5.20 -4.83
C GLN A 167 7.19 -4.62 -3.42
N PHE A 168 6.07 -3.97 -3.17
CA PHE A 168 5.77 -3.33 -1.88
C PHE A 168 5.36 -4.34 -0.80
N ILE A 169 5.11 -5.62 -1.14
CA ILE A 169 4.91 -6.68 -0.14
C ILE A 169 6.14 -6.82 0.78
N ALA A 170 7.30 -6.39 0.33
CA ALA A 170 8.51 -6.33 1.14
C ALA A 170 8.35 -5.51 2.44
N ARG A 171 7.34 -4.63 2.54
CA ARG A 171 7.03 -3.91 3.79
C ARG A 171 6.51 -4.82 4.90
N TRP A 172 5.84 -5.91 4.54
CA TRP A 172 5.35 -6.91 5.50
C TRP A 172 6.45 -7.83 6.01
N VAL A 173 7.59 -7.88 5.31
CA VAL A 173 8.77 -8.60 5.78
C VAL A 173 9.44 -7.78 6.88
N THR A 174 9.24 -8.20 8.14
CA THR A 174 9.64 -7.50 9.37
C THR A 174 10.62 -8.35 10.17
N PRO A 175 11.92 -8.32 9.83
CA PRO A 175 12.92 -9.26 10.38
C PRO A 175 13.17 -9.10 11.88
N HIS A 176 12.88 -7.95 12.45
CA HIS A 176 13.10 -7.68 13.89
C HIS A 176 11.83 -7.82 14.73
N ASP A 177 10.74 -8.33 14.14
CA ASP A 177 9.51 -8.62 14.89
C ASP A 177 9.79 -9.63 16.01
N PRO A 178 9.31 -9.39 17.26
CA PRO A 178 9.54 -10.29 18.38
C PRO A 178 9.14 -11.76 18.11
N ALA A 179 8.07 -11.98 17.34
CA ALA A 179 7.65 -13.35 16.99
C ALA A 179 8.66 -14.02 16.04
N VAL A 180 9.29 -13.26 15.15
CA VAL A 180 10.38 -13.76 14.30
C VAL A 180 11.61 -14.12 15.12
N LEU A 181 11.97 -13.29 16.11
CA LEU A 181 13.10 -13.60 17.01
C LEU A 181 12.85 -14.86 17.82
N LEU A 182 11.62 -15.08 18.30
CA LEU A 182 11.23 -16.31 18.97
C LEU A 182 11.30 -17.53 18.03
N LEU A 183 10.86 -17.40 16.80
CA LEU A 183 10.95 -18.45 15.79
C LEU A 183 12.43 -18.82 15.54
N ILE A 184 13.31 -17.84 15.35
CA ILE A 184 14.76 -18.06 15.16
C ILE A 184 15.35 -18.75 16.40
N SER A 185 14.97 -18.32 17.59
CA SER A 185 15.41 -18.98 18.83
C SER A 185 14.96 -20.45 18.87
N SER A 186 13.75 -20.76 18.44
CA SER A 186 13.23 -22.14 18.35
C SER A 186 13.95 -22.95 17.28
N ALA A 187 14.26 -22.35 16.13
CA ALA A 187 14.94 -23.02 15.01
C ALA A 187 16.31 -23.58 15.37
N ARG A 188 16.97 -23.03 16.40
CA ARG A 188 18.24 -23.55 16.94
C ARG A 188 18.16 -25.01 17.36
N ASN A 189 17.00 -25.50 17.76
CA ASN A 189 16.81 -26.89 18.16
C ASN A 189 16.86 -27.87 16.98
N TYR A 190 16.76 -27.39 15.75
CA TYR A 190 16.69 -28.18 14.53
C TYR A 190 17.94 -28.06 13.65
N VAL A 191 18.96 -27.36 14.13
CA VAL A 191 20.24 -27.20 13.42
C VAL A 191 21.39 -27.76 14.22
N PRO A 192 22.46 -28.30 13.59
CA PRO A 192 23.59 -28.82 14.28
C PRO A 192 24.24 -27.80 15.23
N ARG A 193 24.48 -28.20 16.46
CA ARG A 193 25.10 -27.36 17.52
C ARG A 193 24.27 -26.11 17.87
N GLY A 194 23.01 -26.01 17.43
CA GLY A 194 22.15 -24.86 17.68
C GLY A 194 22.65 -23.55 17.09
N ARG A 195 23.49 -23.59 16.04
CA ARG A 195 24.08 -22.40 15.42
C ARG A 195 23.38 -22.06 14.11
N LEU A 196 22.90 -20.84 14.03
CA LEU A 196 22.39 -20.19 12.82
C LEU A 196 23.35 -19.04 12.49
N ALA A 197 23.94 -19.05 11.32
CA ALA A 197 25.00 -18.13 10.93
C ALA A 197 24.76 -17.44 9.57
N GLY A 198 23.65 -17.75 8.91
CA GLY A 198 23.33 -17.20 7.62
C GLY A 198 24.40 -17.50 6.57
N TYR A 199 24.92 -16.46 5.94
CA TYR A 199 26.04 -16.62 4.98
C TYR A 199 27.42 -16.58 5.64
N GLU A 200 27.51 -16.37 6.94
CA GLU A 200 28.75 -16.27 7.66
C GLU A 200 29.33 -17.67 7.97
N LEU A 201 30.22 -18.16 7.13
CA LEU A 201 31.01 -19.31 7.43
C LEU A 201 32.47 -18.89 7.63
N PRO A 202 33.15 -19.39 8.69
CA PRO A 202 34.58 -19.26 8.78
C PRO A 202 35.25 -20.01 7.59
N ALA A 203 35.86 -19.28 6.68
CA ALA A 203 36.67 -19.79 5.57
C ALA A 203 35.96 -20.80 4.62
N GLY A 204 34.68 -20.59 4.29
CA GLY A 204 33.93 -21.49 3.39
C GLY A 204 33.92 -21.04 1.94
N SER A 205 34.11 -21.97 1.01
CA SER A 205 33.79 -21.78 -0.42
C SER A 205 32.29 -21.82 -0.66
N GLY A 206 31.82 -21.28 -1.79
CA GLY A 206 30.40 -21.20 -2.15
C GLY A 206 29.57 -22.49 -1.91
N PRO A 207 30.04 -23.69 -2.27
CA PRO A 207 29.31 -24.95 -1.98
C PRO A 207 29.07 -25.22 -0.49
N ALA A 208 30.04 -24.88 0.38
CA ALA A 208 29.89 -25.06 1.82
C ALA A 208 28.87 -24.09 2.41
N VAL A 209 28.81 -22.84 1.92
CA VAL A 209 27.80 -21.86 2.29
C VAL A 209 26.43 -22.35 1.87
N ALA A 210 26.25 -22.80 0.65
CA ALA A 210 24.96 -23.31 0.16
C ALA A 210 24.45 -24.49 0.98
N ALA A 211 25.33 -25.43 1.36
CA ALA A 211 24.94 -26.55 2.22
C ALA A 211 24.51 -26.08 3.63
N GLN A 212 25.24 -25.13 4.21
CA GLN A 212 24.89 -24.55 5.51
C GLN A 212 23.56 -23.84 5.45
N VAL A 213 23.32 -23.01 4.43
CA VAL A 213 22.04 -22.32 4.24
C VAL A 213 20.88 -23.32 4.16
N GLN A 214 21.02 -24.42 3.41
CA GLN A 214 19.97 -25.44 3.34
C GLN A 214 19.65 -26.06 4.71
N VAL A 215 20.67 -26.30 5.54
CA VAL A 215 20.49 -26.84 6.90
C VAL A 215 19.76 -25.83 7.79
N GLU A 216 20.11 -24.56 7.73
CA GLU A 216 19.46 -23.51 8.53
C GLU A 216 18.03 -23.23 8.07
N VAL A 217 17.79 -23.20 6.77
CA VAL A 217 16.44 -23.06 6.18
C VAL A 217 15.55 -24.22 6.60
N ARG A 218 16.06 -25.46 6.58
CA ARG A 218 15.35 -26.64 7.10
C ARG A 218 15.05 -26.45 8.60
N GLY A 219 15.99 -25.95 9.39
CA GLY A 219 15.77 -25.68 10.81
C GLY A 219 14.64 -24.69 11.08
N VAL A 220 14.56 -23.62 10.30
CA VAL A 220 13.47 -22.63 10.39
C VAL A 220 12.14 -23.24 9.94
N PHE A 221 12.14 -24.03 8.86
CA PHE A 221 10.95 -24.75 8.41
C PHE A 221 10.40 -25.67 9.51
N GLU A 222 11.27 -26.49 10.15
CA GLU A 222 10.84 -27.39 11.23
C GLU A 222 10.34 -26.61 12.45
N ALA A 223 10.94 -25.49 12.80
CA ALA A 223 10.44 -24.63 13.86
C ALA A 223 9.08 -24.03 13.54
N MET A 224 8.85 -23.56 12.31
CA MET A 224 7.54 -23.08 11.88
C MET A 224 6.49 -24.19 11.91
N LYS A 225 6.85 -25.42 11.51
CA LYS A 225 5.95 -26.58 11.52
C LYS A 225 5.46 -26.91 12.94
N GLN A 226 6.29 -26.73 13.96
CA GLN A 226 5.88 -26.95 15.36
C GLN A 226 4.84 -25.94 15.88
N LEU A 227 4.66 -24.83 15.18
CA LEU A 227 3.59 -23.88 15.51
C LEU A 227 2.20 -24.39 15.08
N HIS A 228 2.14 -25.52 14.39
CA HIS A 228 0.88 -26.11 13.88
C HIS A 228 0.01 -25.10 13.14
N LEU A 229 0.64 -24.35 12.21
CA LEU A 229 -0.05 -23.35 11.40
C LEU A 229 -1.11 -24.04 10.55
N THR A 230 -2.36 -23.62 10.72
CA THR A 230 -3.48 -24.05 9.90
C THR A 230 -3.56 -23.20 8.65
N TYR A 231 -3.72 -23.82 7.47
CA TYR A 231 -3.99 -23.07 6.26
C TYR A 231 -5.40 -22.49 6.30
N VAL A 232 -5.49 -21.17 6.20
CA VAL A 232 -6.74 -20.42 6.19
C VAL A 232 -6.79 -19.64 4.90
N ASP A 233 -7.62 -20.07 3.98
CA ASP A 233 -7.88 -19.36 2.73
C ASP A 233 -8.75 -18.14 3.03
N SER A 234 -8.13 -17.04 3.39
CA SER A 234 -8.82 -15.79 3.64
C SER A 234 -8.71 -14.89 2.41
N ILE A 235 -9.64 -15.06 1.49
CA ILE A 235 -9.86 -14.06 0.44
C ILE A 235 -10.60 -12.90 1.09
N TYR A 236 -9.88 -11.82 1.33
CA TYR A 236 -10.48 -10.63 1.88
C TYR A 236 -10.52 -9.56 0.79
N THR A 237 -11.72 -9.30 0.30
CA THR A 237 -11.91 -8.35 -0.79
C THR A 237 -13.04 -7.41 -0.46
N TYR A 238 -12.74 -6.11 -0.42
CA TYR A 238 -13.72 -5.07 -0.23
C TYR A 238 -13.99 -4.30 -1.52
N GLY A 239 -15.27 -3.99 -1.76
CA GLY A 239 -15.71 -3.06 -2.77
C GLY A 239 -15.32 -3.40 -4.20
N SER A 240 -15.11 -2.38 -5.02
CA SER A 240 -14.73 -2.50 -6.44
C SER A 240 -13.34 -3.09 -6.67
N PHE A 241 -12.53 -3.26 -5.61
CA PHE A 241 -11.16 -3.82 -5.67
C PHE A 241 -11.08 -5.26 -5.19
N ALA A 242 -12.21 -5.92 -5.05
CA ALA A 242 -12.32 -7.28 -4.55
C ALA A 242 -11.29 -8.27 -5.14
N SER A 243 -10.83 -8.05 -6.38
CA SER A 243 -9.87 -8.91 -7.07
C SER A 243 -8.41 -8.45 -6.97
N SER A 244 -8.14 -7.26 -6.40
CA SER A 244 -6.82 -6.64 -6.39
C SER A 244 -6.33 -6.16 -5.03
N ALA A 245 -7.13 -6.35 -3.97
CA ALA A 245 -6.74 -6.08 -2.59
C ALA A 245 -6.90 -7.34 -1.73
N GLU A 246 -5.99 -7.52 -0.80
CA GLU A 246 -5.94 -8.67 0.11
C GLU A 246 -5.43 -8.23 1.48
N ARG A 247 -5.98 -8.81 2.55
CA ARG A 247 -5.39 -8.66 3.87
C ARG A 247 -4.20 -9.60 4.01
N VAL A 248 -3.03 -9.06 4.25
CA VAL A 248 -1.80 -9.81 4.50
C VAL A 248 -1.41 -9.66 5.96
N ARG A 249 -1.28 -10.78 6.67
CA ARG A 249 -0.87 -10.79 8.07
C ARG A 249 0.62 -10.48 8.22
N LEU A 250 0.93 -9.68 9.22
CA LEU A 250 2.32 -9.51 9.65
C LEU A 250 2.85 -10.81 10.29
N PRO A 251 4.17 -11.03 10.30
CA PRO A 251 4.78 -12.21 10.93
C PRO A 251 4.29 -12.49 12.33
N ARG A 252 4.10 -11.44 13.16
CA ARG A 252 3.58 -11.58 14.52
C ARG A 252 2.19 -12.19 14.58
N GLU A 253 1.32 -11.81 13.64
CA GLU A 253 -0.04 -12.33 13.56
C GLU A 253 -0.02 -13.78 13.06
N THR A 254 0.72 -14.02 11.97
CA THR A 254 0.89 -15.36 11.39
C THR A 254 1.42 -16.37 12.42
N LEU A 255 2.49 -16.02 13.12
CA LEU A 255 3.17 -16.92 14.04
C LEU A 255 2.45 -17.07 15.40
N SER A 256 1.56 -16.14 15.77
CA SER A 256 0.84 -16.17 17.05
C SER A 256 -0.57 -16.73 16.95
N LEU A 257 -1.26 -16.51 15.83
CA LEU A 257 -2.65 -16.92 15.64
C LEU A 257 -2.82 -18.35 15.08
N ASN A 258 -1.73 -18.98 14.71
CA ASN A 258 -1.68 -20.34 14.14
C ASN A 258 -2.55 -20.52 12.88
N GLY A 259 -2.87 -19.42 12.18
CA GLY A 259 -3.65 -19.45 10.96
C GLY A 259 -3.05 -18.52 9.92
N ALA A 260 -2.80 -19.03 8.71
CA ALA A 260 -2.13 -18.29 7.66
C ALA A 260 -2.51 -18.79 6.26
N ASN A 261 -2.48 -17.91 5.28
CA ASN A 261 -2.53 -18.30 3.87
C ASN A 261 -1.12 -18.38 3.25
N CYS A 262 -1.05 -18.57 1.94
CA CYS A 262 0.23 -18.75 1.22
C CYS A 262 1.14 -17.52 1.33
N ILE A 263 0.60 -16.31 1.21
CA ILE A 263 1.41 -15.08 1.29
C ILE A 263 1.82 -14.77 2.73
N ASP A 264 0.97 -15.00 3.72
CA ASP A 264 1.28 -14.80 5.14
C ASP A 264 2.48 -15.67 5.57
N MET A 265 2.44 -16.98 5.21
CA MET A 265 3.53 -17.90 5.48
C MET A 265 4.83 -17.49 4.79
N SER A 266 4.72 -17.03 3.53
CA SER A 266 5.87 -16.58 2.74
C SER A 266 6.53 -15.33 3.34
N VAL A 267 5.74 -14.39 3.82
CA VAL A 267 6.20 -13.16 4.50
C VAL A 267 6.87 -13.50 5.84
N ALA A 268 6.27 -14.38 6.65
CA ALA A 268 6.84 -14.80 7.93
C ALA A 268 8.18 -15.52 7.74
N PHE A 269 8.26 -16.44 6.76
CA PHE A 269 9.49 -17.11 6.41
C PHE A 269 10.56 -16.14 5.89
N ALA A 270 10.21 -15.24 4.96
CA ALA A 270 11.13 -14.24 4.43
C ALA A 270 11.68 -13.34 5.55
N SER A 271 10.86 -12.99 6.55
CA SER A 271 11.30 -12.22 7.72
C SER A 271 12.33 -12.98 8.54
N ALA A 272 12.14 -14.28 8.73
CA ALA A 272 13.11 -15.12 9.44
C ALA A 272 14.43 -15.22 8.66
N MET A 273 14.38 -15.37 7.34
CA MET A 273 15.59 -15.41 6.50
C MET A 273 16.34 -14.08 6.51
N GLU A 274 15.64 -12.96 6.38
CA GLU A 274 16.26 -11.61 6.44
C GLU A 274 16.88 -11.36 7.82
N ASN A 275 16.25 -11.83 8.92
CA ASN A 275 16.81 -11.73 10.27
C ASN A 275 18.16 -12.48 10.40
N LEU A 276 18.30 -13.60 9.72
CA LEU A 276 19.54 -14.37 9.67
C LEU A 276 20.60 -13.78 8.71
N GLY A 277 20.36 -12.59 8.14
CA GLY A 277 21.26 -11.96 7.17
C GLY A 277 21.27 -12.64 5.79
N MET A 278 20.26 -13.47 5.52
CA MET A 278 20.08 -14.10 4.21
C MET A 278 19.27 -13.21 3.27
N GLU A 279 19.27 -13.54 1.98
CA GLU A 279 18.54 -12.83 0.92
C GLU A 279 17.28 -13.61 0.52
N PRO A 280 16.12 -13.37 1.20
CA PRO A 280 14.88 -14.03 0.84
C PRO A 280 14.26 -13.46 -0.42
N VAL A 281 13.45 -14.28 -1.07
CA VAL A 281 12.57 -13.89 -2.17
C VAL A 281 11.15 -14.37 -1.89
N ILE A 282 10.16 -13.62 -2.37
CA ILE A 282 8.76 -14.05 -2.42
C ILE A 282 8.40 -14.25 -3.88
N VAL A 283 7.74 -15.35 -4.20
CA VAL A 283 7.34 -15.69 -5.55
C VAL A 283 5.83 -15.71 -5.63
N LEU A 284 5.29 -14.93 -6.56
CA LEU A 284 3.88 -14.94 -6.89
C LEU A 284 3.68 -15.65 -8.23
N VAL A 285 2.72 -16.55 -8.25
CA VAL A 285 2.19 -17.21 -9.45
C VAL A 285 0.67 -17.05 -9.46
N PRO A 286 -0.03 -17.30 -10.57
CA PRO A 286 -1.49 -17.19 -10.60
C PRO A 286 -2.16 -18.00 -9.48
N GLY A 287 -2.83 -17.27 -8.55
CA GLY A 287 -3.56 -17.85 -7.43
C GLY A 287 -2.72 -18.44 -6.30
N HIS A 288 -1.39 -18.21 -6.28
CA HIS A 288 -0.55 -18.75 -5.22
C HIS A 288 0.71 -17.92 -4.93
N ALA A 289 1.23 -18.05 -3.72
CA ALA A 289 2.49 -17.46 -3.29
C ALA A 289 3.35 -18.49 -2.56
N PHE A 290 4.67 -18.40 -2.71
CA PHE A 290 5.64 -19.20 -1.97
C PHE A 290 6.95 -18.42 -1.78
N ALA A 291 7.83 -18.93 -0.95
CA ALA A 291 9.08 -18.24 -0.60
C ALA A 291 10.30 -18.95 -1.16
N GLY A 292 11.41 -18.25 -1.11
CA GLY A 292 12.73 -18.82 -1.37
C GLY A 292 13.83 -18.02 -0.68
N VAL A 293 15.04 -18.53 -0.74
CA VAL A 293 16.22 -17.85 -0.24
C VAL A 293 17.42 -18.14 -1.15
N ARG A 294 18.25 -17.14 -1.40
CA ARG A 294 19.49 -17.33 -2.14
C ARG A 294 20.44 -18.21 -1.35
N LEU A 295 21.12 -19.14 -2.03
CA LEU A 295 22.00 -20.10 -1.37
C LEU A 295 23.37 -19.51 -0.95
N ALA A 296 23.67 -18.29 -1.40
CA ALA A 296 24.80 -17.48 -0.97
C ALA A 296 24.49 -16.01 -1.30
N HIS A 297 25.24 -15.10 -0.72
CA HIS A 297 25.10 -13.67 -0.98
C HIS A 297 25.24 -13.38 -2.48
N GLY A 298 24.24 -12.70 -3.07
CA GLY A 298 24.17 -12.36 -4.49
C GLY A 298 24.06 -13.56 -5.45
N SER A 299 23.88 -14.77 -4.96
CA SER A 299 23.80 -15.98 -5.80
C SER A 299 22.54 -15.98 -6.66
N SER A 300 22.66 -16.48 -7.90
CA SER A 300 21.51 -16.79 -8.75
C SER A 300 20.78 -18.08 -8.35
N GLN A 301 21.41 -18.93 -7.53
CA GLN A 301 20.80 -20.16 -7.03
C GLN A 301 19.89 -19.85 -5.84
N ILE A 302 18.65 -20.25 -5.95
CA ILE A 302 17.61 -20.00 -4.94
C ILE A 302 17.02 -21.36 -4.54
N LEU A 303 16.91 -21.59 -3.25
CA LEU A 303 16.13 -22.66 -2.65
C LEU A 303 14.70 -22.18 -2.45
N TYR A 304 13.75 -22.77 -3.15
CA TYR A 304 12.34 -22.42 -3.07
C TYR A 304 11.56 -23.40 -2.19
N LEU A 305 10.60 -22.90 -1.44
CA LEU A 305 9.74 -23.68 -0.53
C LEU A 305 8.29 -23.22 -0.64
N ASP A 306 7.39 -24.14 -0.89
CA ASP A 306 5.94 -23.93 -0.73
C ASP A 306 5.55 -24.29 0.70
N LEU A 307 5.37 -23.27 1.53
CA LEU A 307 5.16 -23.44 2.97
C LEU A 307 3.74 -23.94 3.31
N THR A 308 2.83 -23.92 2.35
CA THR A 308 1.45 -24.41 2.55
C THR A 308 1.38 -25.92 2.76
N VAL A 309 2.47 -26.64 2.54
CA VAL A 309 2.55 -28.06 2.85
C VAL A 309 2.86 -28.37 4.32
N MET A 310 3.27 -27.35 5.11
CA MET A 310 3.77 -27.56 6.48
C MET A 310 2.84 -28.36 7.40
N PRO A 311 1.50 -28.20 7.39
CA PRO A 311 0.65 -28.97 8.29
C PRO A 311 0.94 -30.48 8.25
N ASP A 312 1.05 -31.06 7.05
CA ASP A 312 1.18 -32.51 6.87
C ASP A 312 2.46 -32.95 6.13
N GLY A 313 3.17 -31.99 5.50
CA GLY A 313 4.29 -32.26 4.61
C GLY A 313 5.66 -32.17 5.28
N SER A 314 6.66 -32.66 4.56
CA SER A 314 8.08 -32.52 4.92
C SER A 314 8.72 -31.32 4.21
N PHE A 315 9.91 -30.94 4.67
CA PHE A 315 10.74 -29.94 4.00
C PHE A 315 10.98 -30.28 2.52
N ASP A 316 11.28 -31.54 2.23
CA ASP A 316 11.55 -31.98 0.85
C ASP A 316 10.27 -31.92 -0.01
N ALA A 317 9.10 -32.17 0.57
CA ALA A 317 7.80 -31.97 -0.10
C ALA A 317 7.56 -30.48 -0.40
N ALA A 318 7.93 -29.57 0.50
CA ALA A 318 7.81 -28.12 0.28
C ALA A 318 8.71 -27.65 -0.88
N VAL A 319 9.95 -28.15 -0.93
CA VAL A 319 10.88 -27.87 -2.04
C VAL A 319 10.33 -28.40 -3.36
N GLN A 320 9.89 -29.66 -3.38
CA GLN A 320 9.34 -30.29 -4.60
C GLN A 320 8.10 -29.54 -5.10
N ARG A 321 7.21 -29.12 -4.20
CA ARG A 321 5.99 -28.42 -4.59
C ARG A 321 6.28 -27.04 -5.18
N ALA A 322 7.23 -26.28 -4.61
CA ALA A 322 7.67 -25.02 -5.16
C ALA A 322 8.29 -25.19 -6.56
N GLN A 323 9.13 -26.23 -6.76
CA GLN A 323 9.68 -26.54 -8.07
C GLN A 323 8.59 -26.90 -9.10
N ASN A 324 7.57 -27.65 -8.69
CA ASN A 324 6.43 -27.99 -9.55
C ASN A 324 5.65 -26.74 -9.99
N TRP A 325 5.47 -25.75 -9.10
CA TRP A 325 4.89 -24.45 -9.45
C TRP A 325 5.70 -23.72 -10.51
N LEU A 326 7.01 -23.63 -10.34
CA LEU A 326 7.91 -22.97 -11.28
C LEU A 326 7.96 -23.66 -12.65
N GLN A 327 7.87 -25.00 -12.68
CA GLN A 327 7.85 -25.77 -13.92
C GLN A 327 6.53 -25.63 -14.69
N LYS A 328 5.40 -25.56 -13.97
CA LYS A 328 4.06 -25.48 -14.58
C LYS A 328 3.65 -24.06 -14.98
N THR A 329 4.22 -23.05 -14.32
CA THR A 329 3.84 -21.66 -14.56
C THR A 329 4.69 -21.04 -15.68
N PRO A 330 4.06 -20.43 -16.70
CA PRO A 330 4.81 -19.70 -17.72
C PRO A 330 5.68 -18.61 -17.10
N LYS A 331 6.92 -18.46 -17.52
CA LYS A 331 7.88 -17.50 -16.94
C LYS A 331 7.34 -16.08 -16.85
N ALA A 332 6.54 -15.65 -17.83
CA ALA A 332 5.92 -14.32 -17.85
C ALA A 332 4.86 -14.12 -16.76
N GLN A 333 4.41 -15.18 -16.11
CA GLN A 333 3.42 -15.14 -15.01
C GLN A 333 4.08 -15.42 -13.64
N VAL A 334 5.37 -15.63 -13.58
CA VAL A 334 6.14 -15.74 -12.33
C VAL A 334 6.65 -14.36 -11.97
N ASN A 335 6.20 -13.83 -10.85
CA ASN A 335 6.66 -12.56 -10.32
C ASN A 335 7.55 -12.82 -9.09
N LEU A 336 8.85 -12.58 -9.22
CA LEU A 336 9.83 -12.78 -8.17
C LEU A 336 10.14 -11.45 -7.51
N ILE A 337 9.83 -11.35 -6.21
CA ILE A 337 10.11 -10.19 -5.37
C ILE A 337 11.34 -10.48 -4.54
N ASP A 338 12.44 -9.82 -4.88
CA ASP A 338 13.72 -9.90 -4.18
C ASP A 338 13.74 -8.85 -3.05
N ILE A 339 13.80 -9.31 -1.80
CA ILE A 339 13.71 -8.44 -0.64
C ILE A 339 14.93 -7.52 -0.52
N ALA A 340 16.13 -8.01 -0.83
CA ALA A 340 17.34 -7.19 -0.81
C ALA A 340 17.25 -6.05 -1.85
N THR A 341 16.73 -6.35 -3.04
CA THR A 341 16.45 -5.33 -4.07
C THR A 341 15.40 -4.32 -3.59
N ALA A 342 14.35 -4.77 -2.93
CA ALA A 342 13.35 -3.86 -2.35
C ALA A 342 13.97 -2.91 -1.31
N ARG A 343 14.85 -3.42 -0.43
CA ARG A 343 15.59 -2.61 0.55
C ARG A 343 16.50 -1.56 -0.12
N SER A 344 17.21 -1.94 -1.17
CA SER A 344 18.04 -0.99 -1.94
C SER A 344 17.22 0.15 -2.56
N ARG A 345 15.94 -0.08 -2.85
CA ARG A 345 14.97 0.90 -3.32
C ARG A 345 14.24 1.65 -2.18
N ARG A 346 14.72 1.52 -0.94
CA ARG A 346 14.14 2.15 0.26
C ARG A 346 12.71 1.70 0.58
N ILE A 347 12.32 0.50 0.18
CA ILE A 347 11.08 -0.14 0.63
C ILE A 347 11.41 -0.83 1.95
N TYR A 348 11.27 -0.09 3.04
CA TYR A 348 11.58 -0.57 4.39
C TYR A 348 10.40 -1.31 5.01
N PRO A 349 10.62 -2.14 6.06
CA PRO A 349 9.56 -2.76 6.84
C PRO A 349 8.54 -1.74 7.33
N MET A 350 7.31 -2.19 7.59
CA MET A 350 6.32 -1.35 8.24
C MET A 350 6.83 -0.85 9.60
N PRO A 351 6.43 0.37 10.03
CA PRO A 351 6.85 0.92 11.32
C PRO A 351 6.50 -0.05 12.47
N GLU A 352 7.36 -0.10 13.47
CA GLU A 352 7.03 -0.70 14.77
C GLU A 352 5.83 0.04 15.35
N GLY A 353 4.86 -0.69 15.90
CA GLY A 353 3.69 -0.07 16.52
C GLY A 353 2.36 -0.32 15.82
N VAL A 354 2.35 -1.03 14.68
CA VAL A 354 1.09 -1.63 14.19
C VAL A 354 0.54 -2.52 15.30
N PRO A 355 -0.71 -2.31 15.78
CA PRO A 355 -1.18 -2.93 17.00
C PRO A 355 -1.10 -4.44 16.93
N GLN A 356 -0.61 -4.99 18.01
CA GLN A 356 -0.67 -6.41 18.24
C GLN A 356 -2.06 -6.72 18.81
N ILE A 357 -3.00 -7.10 17.99
CA ILE A 357 -4.11 -7.92 18.46
C ILE A 357 -3.54 -9.34 18.60
N ILE A 358 -2.76 -9.55 19.66
CA ILE A 358 -2.47 -10.91 20.11
C ILE A 358 -3.66 -11.30 21.00
N PRO A 359 -4.56 -12.19 20.57
CA PRO A 359 -5.57 -12.72 21.46
C PRO A 359 -4.80 -13.37 22.64
N GLN A 360 -5.06 -12.90 23.83
CA GLN A 360 -4.62 -13.65 25.02
C GLN A 360 -5.23 -15.05 24.86
N LYS A 361 -4.40 -16.07 24.95
CA LYS A 361 -4.89 -17.46 25.01
C LYS A 361 -5.94 -17.52 26.13
N VAL A 362 -7.19 -17.79 25.74
CA VAL A 362 -8.27 -18.11 26.67
C VAL A 362 -7.98 -19.47 27.29
#